data_7c171888fc74cd9f16786f4a7f4777b7
#
_entry.id   7c171888fc74cd9f16786f4a7f4777b7
#
_cell.length_a   1.000
_cell.length_b   1.000
_cell.length_c   1.000
_cell.angle_alpha   90.00
_cell.angle_beta   90.00
_cell.angle_gamma   90.00
#
_symmetry.space_group_name_H-M   'P 1'
#
loop_
_entity.id
_entity.type
_entity.pdbx_description
1 polymer ?
#
loop_
_entity_poly.entity_id
_entity_poly.type
_entity_poly.pdbx_seq_one_letter_code
_entity_poly.pdbx_strand_id
1 'polypeptide(L)'
;PGPAMPEPTILDTIVARRKLDVAEAKLAKPAQALQAALAGAPTPIDFAERLRRDRPMAVIAEVKRASPSKGDIAPGMDAVAQGMRYASGGAAGISVLTEPTWFKGTLADLAGVRGAVESMGKTRPAVLRKDFIIDEYQVLEARVAGADSVLLIVASLDDETLAQLLDFSRELGMEPLVEVNNAEEMHRAIDSGAAIIGINNRDLRSFDVDLGTTDRLAGLASGGVLLAALSGISTRADVERFQAAGAGAVLVGESLMLADDPAAQIGELRGTHVSLSTTHDSAV
;
A
#
# COMPACT_ATOMS: atom_id res chain seq x y z
N PRO A 1 -33.82 -14.36 -24.95
CA PRO A 1 -32.65 -14.50 -24.11
C PRO A 1 -32.08 -13.09 -23.87
N GLY A 2 -32.06 -12.64 -22.61
CA GLY A 2 -31.41 -11.40 -22.22
C GLY A 2 -29.89 -11.50 -22.44
N PRO A 3 -29.15 -10.38 -22.51
CA PRO A 3 -27.73 -10.42 -22.61
C PRO A 3 -27.14 -11.21 -21.45
N ALA A 4 -26.25 -12.14 -21.78
CA ALA A 4 -25.54 -12.91 -20.74
C ALA A 4 -24.82 -11.94 -19.80
N MET A 5 -24.97 -12.13 -18.49
CA MET A 5 -24.18 -11.35 -17.51
C MET A 5 -22.70 -11.58 -17.79
N PRO A 6 -21.87 -10.54 -17.78
CA PRO A 6 -20.43 -10.71 -17.95
C PRO A 6 -19.88 -11.64 -16.87
N GLU A 7 -18.90 -12.45 -17.23
CA GLU A 7 -18.22 -13.31 -16.25
C GLU A 7 -17.56 -12.46 -15.16
N PRO A 8 -17.60 -12.90 -13.90
CA PRO A 8 -16.98 -12.16 -12.80
C PRO A 8 -15.46 -12.04 -13.00
N THR A 9 -14.93 -10.85 -12.80
CA THR A 9 -13.48 -10.60 -12.82
C THR A 9 -12.82 -11.22 -11.59
N ILE A 10 -11.48 -11.29 -11.60
CA ILE A 10 -10.73 -11.72 -10.39
C ILE A 10 -10.98 -10.78 -9.22
N LEU A 11 -11.12 -9.46 -9.47
CA LEU A 11 -11.48 -8.49 -8.44
C LEU A 11 -12.82 -8.82 -7.80
N ASP A 12 -13.84 -9.13 -8.61
CA ASP A 12 -15.17 -9.54 -8.12
C ASP A 12 -15.08 -10.80 -7.26
N THR A 13 -14.27 -11.77 -7.69
CA THR A 13 -14.06 -13.03 -6.96
C THR A 13 -13.40 -12.78 -5.61
N ILE A 14 -12.36 -11.95 -5.56
CA ILE A 14 -11.67 -11.61 -4.31
C ILE A 14 -12.60 -10.85 -3.37
N VAL A 15 -13.34 -9.86 -3.87
CA VAL A 15 -14.29 -9.08 -3.07
C VAL A 15 -15.41 -9.97 -2.51
N ALA A 16 -15.93 -10.91 -3.31
CA ALA A 16 -16.94 -11.87 -2.85
C ALA A 16 -16.41 -12.74 -1.69
N ARG A 17 -15.17 -13.22 -1.79
CA ARG A 17 -14.52 -13.98 -0.71
C ARG A 17 -14.30 -13.10 0.52
N ARG A 18 -13.82 -11.86 0.35
CA ARG A 18 -13.60 -10.93 1.48
C ARG A 18 -14.89 -10.63 2.26
N LYS A 19 -16.06 -10.57 1.60
CA LYS A 19 -17.35 -10.44 2.28
C LYS A 19 -17.60 -11.59 3.26
N LEU A 20 -17.27 -12.81 2.86
CA LEU A 20 -17.38 -13.99 3.73
C LEU A 20 -16.37 -13.94 4.88
N ASP A 21 -15.12 -13.63 4.58
CA ASP A 21 -14.06 -13.52 5.59
C ASP A 21 -14.40 -12.48 6.66
N VAL A 22 -14.93 -11.31 6.26
CA VAL A 22 -15.37 -10.25 7.19
C VAL A 22 -16.55 -10.72 8.05
N ALA A 23 -17.52 -11.42 7.46
CA ALA A 23 -18.64 -11.97 8.21
C ALA A 23 -18.16 -12.98 9.27
N GLU A 24 -17.27 -13.90 8.92
CA GLU A 24 -16.65 -14.84 9.85
C GLU A 24 -15.84 -14.12 10.95
N ALA A 25 -15.06 -13.10 10.58
CA ALA A 25 -14.27 -12.32 11.54
C ALA A 25 -15.13 -11.58 12.56
N LYS A 26 -16.26 -10.99 12.12
CA LYS A 26 -17.23 -10.32 13.01
C LYS A 26 -17.84 -11.27 14.03
N LEU A 27 -18.09 -12.54 13.64
CA LEU A 27 -18.57 -13.57 14.56
C LEU A 27 -17.50 -13.99 15.55
N ALA A 28 -16.26 -14.14 15.11
CA ALA A 28 -15.14 -14.56 15.97
C ALA A 28 -14.73 -13.44 16.96
N LYS A 29 -14.73 -12.18 16.53
CA LYS A 29 -14.38 -11.02 17.32
C LYS A 29 -15.31 -9.85 17.00
N PRO A 30 -16.36 -9.61 17.78
CA PRO A 30 -17.30 -8.52 17.53
C PRO A 30 -16.64 -7.13 17.48
N ALA A 31 -17.23 -6.21 16.70
CA ALA A 31 -16.70 -4.84 16.56
C ALA A 31 -16.50 -4.13 17.89
N GLN A 32 -17.37 -4.36 18.88
CA GLN A 32 -17.24 -3.79 20.23
C GLN A 32 -15.93 -4.22 20.92
N ALA A 33 -15.48 -5.47 20.68
CA ALA A 33 -14.21 -5.93 21.24
C ALA A 33 -13.01 -5.25 20.56
N LEU A 34 -13.09 -4.95 19.26
CA LEU A 34 -12.09 -4.16 18.57
C LEU A 34 -12.09 -2.69 19.04
N GLN A 35 -13.27 -2.10 19.22
CA GLN A 35 -13.39 -0.74 19.75
C GLN A 35 -12.78 -0.61 21.15
N ALA A 36 -13.02 -1.59 22.02
CA ALA A 36 -12.38 -1.63 23.33
C ALA A 36 -10.85 -1.76 23.26
N ALA A 37 -10.33 -2.46 22.26
CA ALA A 37 -8.90 -2.64 22.02
C ALA A 37 -8.19 -1.39 21.49
N LEU A 38 -8.92 -0.40 20.97
CA LEU A 38 -8.33 0.85 20.44
C LEU A 38 -7.51 1.60 21.48
N ALA A 39 -7.91 1.56 22.75
CA ALA A 39 -7.20 2.23 23.83
C ALA A 39 -5.75 1.74 24.00
N GLY A 40 -5.47 0.48 23.66
CA GLY A 40 -4.15 -0.12 23.70
C GLY A 40 -3.43 -0.16 22.36
N ALA A 41 -4.06 0.32 21.29
CA ALA A 41 -3.46 0.29 19.97
C ALA A 41 -2.32 1.33 19.83
N PRO A 42 -1.24 0.99 19.11
CA PRO A 42 -0.14 1.92 18.88
C PRO A 42 -0.64 3.21 18.20
N THR A 43 -0.11 4.37 18.60
CA THR A 43 -0.50 5.65 17.99
C THR A 43 -0.05 5.70 16.53
N PRO A 44 -0.94 6.05 15.58
CA PRO A 44 -0.56 6.18 14.17
C PRO A 44 0.27 7.44 13.96
N ILE A 45 1.11 7.41 12.93
CA ILE A 45 1.74 8.62 12.39
C ILE A 45 0.96 9.10 11.17
N ASP A 46 1.04 10.39 10.87
CA ASP A 46 0.43 10.97 9.67
C ASP A 46 1.10 10.42 8.42
N PHE A 47 0.35 9.64 7.64
CA PHE A 47 0.87 8.96 6.47
C PHE A 47 1.26 9.94 5.37
N ALA A 48 0.43 10.95 5.10
CA ALA A 48 0.72 11.95 4.08
C ALA A 48 1.96 12.78 4.44
N GLU A 49 2.07 13.20 5.70
CA GLU A 49 3.25 13.93 6.18
C GLU A 49 4.50 13.07 6.09
N ARG A 50 4.42 11.78 6.50
CA ARG A 50 5.55 10.85 6.43
C ARG A 50 6.06 10.70 5.00
N LEU A 51 5.19 10.56 4.02
CA LEU A 51 5.57 10.48 2.61
C LEU A 51 6.19 11.79 2.11
N ARG A 52 5.63 12.94 2.50
CA ARG A 52 6.15 14.25 2.06
C ARG A 52 7.55 14.58 2.60
N ARG A 53 7.97 13.96 3.69
CA ARG A 53 9.33 14.15 4.25
C ARG A 53 10.43 13.59 3.35
N ASP A 54 10.14 12.56 2.57
CA ASP A 54 11.10 11.88 1.72
C ASP A 54 11.12 12.44 0.27
N ARG A 55 10.92 13.75 0.12
CA ARG A 55 10.99 14.40 -1.20
C ARG A 55 12.36 14.22 -1.86
N PRO A 56 12.42 14.16 -3.21
CA PRO A 56 11.29 14.32 -4.14
C PRO A 56 10.40 13.10 -4.30
N MET A 57 10.85 11.91 -3.90
CA MET A 57 10.10 10.65 -4.04
C MET A 57 10.22 9.79 -2.80
N ALA A 58 9.07 9.46 -2.21
CA ALA A 58 8.96 8.46 -1.17
C ALA A 58 8.85 7.06 -1.76
N VAL A 59 9.47 6.07 -1.12
CA VAL A 59 9.32 4.66 -1.47
C VAL A 59 8.46 3.98 -0.40
N ILE A 60 7.34 3.39 -0.84
CA ILE A 60 6.52 2.48 -0.06
C ILE A 60 6.92 1.07 -0.49
N ALA A 61 7.57 0.33 0.37
CA ALA A 61 8.06 -1.02 0.09
C ALA A 61 7.03 -2.06 0.52
N GLU A 62 6.70 -3.00 -0.36
CA GLU A 62 5.60 -3.95 -0.13
C GLU A 62 6.10 -5.33 0.28
N VAL A 63 5.56 -5.85 1.37
CA VAL A 63 5.70 -7.21 1.86
C VAL A 63 4.60 -8.06 1.24
N LYS A 64 4.98 -8.99 0.34
CA LYS A 64 4.03 -9.78 -0.45
C LYS A 64 4.56 -11.17 -0.74
N ARG A 65 3.88 -12.22 -0.24
CA ARG A 65 4.27 -13.62 -0.46
C ARG A 65 3.80 -14.19 -1.79
N ALA A 66 2.66 -13.74 -2.26
CA ALA A 66 2.03 -14.25 -3.47
C ALA A 66 1.11 -13.19 -4.10
N SER A 67 0.70 -13.41 -5.33
CA SER A 67 -0.34 -12.62 -6.00
C SER A 67 -1.12 -13.45 -7.00
N PRO A 68 -2.37 -13.06 -7.38
CA PRO A 68 -3.15 -13.78 -8.37
C PRO A 68 -2.45 -13.89 -9.74
N SER A 69 -1.68 -12.87 -10.13
CA SER A 69 -1.02 -12.83 -11.44
C SER A 69 0.29 -13.62 -11.51
N LYS A 70 0.97 -13.82 -10.39
CA LYS A 70 2.31 -14.46 -10.31
C LYS A 70 2.31 -15.78 -9.55
N GLY A 71 1.25 -16.07 -8.76
CA GLY A 71 1.27 -17.16 -7.81
C GLY A 71 2.25 -16.87 -6.66
N ASP A 72 2.95 -17.88 -6.20
CA ASP A 72 3.93 -17.75 -5.12
C ASP A 72 5.17 -16.96 -5.57
N ILE A 73 5.51 -15.92 -4.79
CA ILE A 73 6.71 -15.10 -4.96
C ILE A 73 7.75 -15.50 -3.93
N ALA A 74 7.39 -15.46 -2.65
CA ALA A 74 8.24 -15.82 -1.52
C ALA A 74 7.39 -16.39 -0.37
N PRO A 75 6.78 -17.59 -0.52
CA PRO A 75 5.77 -18.11 0.42
C PRO A 75 6.30 -18.34 1.84
N GLY A 76 7.58 -18.64 1.98
CA GLY A 76 8.25 -18.84 3.28
C GLY A 76 8.84 -17.59 3.91
N MET A 77 8.61 -16.41 3.35
CA MET A 77 9.22 -15.17 3.82
C MET A 77 8.64 -14.75 5.19
N ASP A 78 9.54 -14.36 6.09
CA ASP A 78 9.20 -13.70 7.36
C ASP A 78 8.90 -12.23 7.10
N ALA A 79 7.65 -11.82 7.33
CA ALA A 79 7.19 -10.47 7.07
C ALA A 79 7.91 -9.43 7.96
N VAL A 80 8.20 -9.77 9.21
CA VAL A 80 8.90 -8.88 10.15
C VAL A 80 10.34 -8.64 9.70
N ALA A 81 11.06 -9.70 9.37
CA ALA A 81 12.43 -9.60 8.86
C ALA A 81 12.49 -8.80 7.56
N GLN A 82 11.54 -9.04 6.64
CA GLN A 82 11.48 -8.30 5.39
C GLN A 82 11.14 -6.81 5.62
N GLY A 83 10.18 -6.51 6.49
CA GLY A 83 9.84 -5.15 6.86
C GLY A 83 11.01 -4.37 7.47
N MET A 84 11.82 -5.03 8.31
CA MET A 84 13.03 -4.42 8.88
C MET A 84 14.11 -4.16 7.83
N ARG A 85 14.28 -5.05 6.84
CA ARG A 85 15.16 -4.78 5.68
C ARG A 85 14.71 -3.56 4.89
N TYR A 86 13.40 -3.40 4.69
CA TYR A 86 12.84 -2.21 4.05
C TYR A 86 13.05 -0.93 4.86
N ALA A 87 12.82 -1.01 6.17
CA ALA A 87 13.05 0.12 7.06
C ALA A 87 14.52 0.56 7.07
N SER A 88 15.46 -0.40 7.10
CA SER A 88 16.90 -0.11 7.06
C SER A 88 17.34 0.51 5.72
N GLY A 89 16.65 0.21 4.63
CA GLY A 89 16.86 0.83 3.31
C GLY A 89 16.29 2.24 3.20
N GLY A 90 15.59 2.72 4.21
CA GLY A 90 15.00 4.06 4.22
C GLY A 90 13.62 4.14 3.54
N ALA A 91 12.84 3.06 3.51
CA ALA A 91 11.46 3.12 3.07
C ALA A 91 10.65 4.12 3.90
N ALA A 92 9.86 4.96 3.24
CA ALA A 92 8.95 5.90 3.89
C ALA A 92 7.68 5.20 4.41
N GLY A 93 7.28 4.13 3.73
CA GLY A 93 6.16 3.29 4.12
C GLY A 93 6.47 1.82 3.88
N ILE A 94 5.80 0.96 4.63
CA ILE A 94 5.79 -0.48 4.42
C ILE A 94 4.34 -0.90 4.19
N SER A 95 4.05 -1.38 2.97
CA SER A 95 2.77 -1.94 2.60
C SER A 95 2.75 -3.42 2.94
N VAL A 96 1.81 -3.85 3.77
CA VAL A 96 1.71 -5.25 4.22
C VAL A 96 0.42 -5.87 3.71
N LEU A 97 0.54 -6.87 2.82
CA LEU A 97 -0.61 -7.65 2.36
C LEU A 97 -1.19 -8.43 3.55
N THR A 98 -2.50 -8.32 3.74
CA THR A 98 -3.25 -9.04 4.79
C THR A 98 -4.36 -9.94 4.24
N GLU A 99 -4.54 -9.96 2.92
CA GLU A 99 -5.48 -10.86 2.26
C GLU A 99 -4.92 -12.31 2.27
N PRO A 100 -5.67 -13.29 2.85
CA PRO A 100 -5.08 -14.60 3.15
C PRO A 100 -5.10 -15.58 1.99
N THR A 101 -6.03 -15.50 1.05
CA THR A 101 -6.28 -16.54 0.05
C THR A 101 -5.30 -16.45 -1.12
N TRP A 102 -5.23 -15.29 -1.77
CA TRP A 102 -4.40 -15.07 -2.98
C TRP A 102 -3.04 -14.46 -2.69
N PHE A 103 -2.95 -13.62 -1.67
CA PHE A 103 -1.70 -12.93 -1.32
C PHE A 103 -0.97 -13.58 -0.14
N LYS A 104 -1.60 -14.53 0.54
CA LYS A 104 -1.03 -15.27 1.69
C LYS A 104 -0.50 -14.37 2.80
N GLY A 105 -1.19 -13.24 3.01
CA GLY A 105 -0.91 -12.29 4.07
C GLY A 105 -1.82 -12.46 5.28
N THR A 106 -1.46 -11.81 6.40
CA THR A 106 -2.24 -11.85 7.64
C THR A 106 -2.18 -10.51 8.38
N LEU A 107 -3.17 -10.25 9.24
CA LEU A 107 -3.09 -9.12 10.18
C LEU A 107 -1.94 -9.28 11.19
N ALA A 108 -1.55 -10.49 11.52
CA ALA A 108 -0.38 -10.74 12.37
C ALA A 108 0.92 -10.29 11.71
N ASP A 109 1.06 -10.43 10.38
CA ASP A 109 2.19 -9.88 9.64
C ASP A 109 2.25 -8.35 9.79
N LEU A 110 1.13 -7.67 9.65
CA LEU A 110 1.04 -6.23 9.79
C LEU A 110 1.39 -5.78 11.21
N ALA A 111 0.81 -6.40 12.21
CA ALA A 111 1.09 -6.10 13.62
C ALA A 111 2.56 -6.36 13.99
N GLY A 112 3.14 -7.44 13.48
CA GLY A 112 4.55 -7.77 13.66
C GLY A 112 5.48 -6.73 13.05
N VAL A 113 5.25 -6.33 11.80
CA VAL A 113 6.01 -5.27 11.13
C VAL A 113 5.88 -3.95 11.88
N ARG A 114 4.65 -3.58 12.28
CA ARG A 114 4.39 -2.34 13.03
C ARG A 114 5.15 -2.32 14.37
N GLY A 115 5.12 -3.43 15.12
CA GLY A 115 5.86 -3.57 16.37
C GLY A 115 7.37 -3.48 16.19
N ALA A 116 7.90 -4.10 15.15
CA ALA A 116 9.34 -4.10 14.87
C ALA A 116 9.90 -2.70 14.58
N VAL A 117 9.13 -1.83 13.92
CA VAL A 117 9.59 -0.45 13.62
C VAL A 117 9.29 0.55 14.73
N GLU A 118 8.63 0.15 15.82
CA GLU A 118 8.22 1.05 16.92
C GLU A 118 9.38 1.84 17.52
N SER A 119 10.53 1.17 17.73
CA SER A 119 11.71 1.80 18.33
C SER A 119 12.31 2.94 17.50
N MET A 120 11.94 3.05 16.21
CA MET A 120 12.38 4.15 15.34
C MET A 120 11.57 5.44 15.59
N GLY A 121 10.55 5.41 16.45
CA GLY A 121 9.76 6.57 16.84
C GLY A 121 9.05 7.24 15.64
N LYS A 122 9.02 8.56 15.62
CA LYS A 122 8.33 9.34 14.57
C LYS A 122 8.99 9.28 13.20
N THR A 123 10.23 8.77 13.10
CA THR A 123 10.96 8.62 11.84
C THR A 123 10.77 7.24 11.21
N ARG A 124 10.06 6.34 11.89
CA ARG A 124 9.74 5.02 11.35
C ARG A 124 8.99 5.09 10.03
N PRO A 125 9.07 4.06 9.18
CA PRO A 125 8.17 3.96 8.05
C PRO A 125 6.71 3.87 8.55
N ALA A 126 5.79 4.47 7.79
CA ALA A 126 4.36 4.26 8.02
C ALA A 126 3.96 2.85 7.57
N VAL A 127 3.05 2.21 8.27
CA VAL A 127 2.58 0.87 7.94
C VAL A 127 1.18 0.94 7.33
N LEU A 128 1.08 0.48 6.08
CA LEU A 128 -0.15 0.45 5.30
C LEU A 128 -0.75 -0.95 5.30
N ARG A 129 -2.02 -1.10 5.68
CA ARG A 129 -2.78 -2.32 5.41
C ARG A 129 -3.14 -2.40 3.93
N LYS A 130 -2.54 -3.34 3.21
CA LYS A 130 -2.84 -3.62 1.82
C LYS A 130 -3.80 -4.81 1.74
N ASP A 131 -5.06 -4.52 1.49
CA ASP A 131 -6.13 -5.51 1.46
C ASP A 131 -7.29 -4.98 0.60
N PHE A 132 -8.31 -5.78 0.42
CA PHE A 132 -9.57 -5.40 -0.23
C PHE A 132 -10.56 -5.00 0.86
N ILE A 133 -10.57 -3.72 1.20
CA ILE A 133 -11.36 -3.16 2.30
C ILE A 133 -12.73 -2.74 1.76
N ILE A 134 -13.77 -3.31 2.33
CA ILE A 134 -15.17 -3.15 1.93
C ILE A 134 -16.11 -2.86 3.11
N ASP A 135 -15.58 -2.82 4.34
CA ASP A 135 -16.37 -2.70 5.57
C ASP A 135 -15.54 -1.97 6.64
N GLU A 136 -16.20 -1.12 7.42
CA GLU A 136 -15.58 -0.38 8.53
C GLU A 136 -14.91 -1.31 9.56
N TYR A 137 -15.42 -2.53 9.70
CA TYR A 137 -14.80 -3.54 10.56
C TYR A 137 -13.34 -3.79 10.19
N GLN A 138 -13.01 -3.86 8.90
CA GLN A 138 -11.62 -4.06 8.44
C GLN A 138 -10.75 -2.83 8.73
N VAL A 139 -11.30 -1.62 8.67
CA VAL A 139 -10.59 -0.39 9.05
C VAL A 139 -10.28 -0.40 10.54
N LEU A 140 -11.24 -0.83 11.36
CA LEU A 140 -11.06 -0.97 12.80
C LEU A 140 -10.03 -2.04 13.16
N GLU A 141 -10.06 -3.21 12.48
CA GLU A 141 -9.02 -4.24 12.60
C GLU A 141 -7.62 -3.68 12.29
N ALA A 142 -7.50 -2.94 11.19
CA ALA A 142 -6.24 -2.34 10.76
C ALA A 142 -5.69 -1.40 11.84
N ARG A 143 -6.54 -0.53 12.39
CA ARG A 143 -6.15 0.42 13.43
C ARG A 143 -5.70 -0.26 14.70
N VAL A 144 -6.43 -1.29 15.15
CA VAL A 144 -6.08 -2.09 16.34
C VAL A 144 -4.77 -2.84 16.13
N ALA A 145 -4.52 -3.36 14.92
CA ALA A 145 -3.26 -4.02 14.56
C ALA A 145 -2.07 -3.04 14.42
N GLY A 146 -2.32 -1.72 14.46
CA GLY A 146 -1.31 -0.69 14.44
C GLY A 146 -1.02 -0.06 13.08
N ALA A 147 -1.88 -0.26 12.09
CA ALA A 147 -1.75 0.42 10.79
C ALA A 147 -1.78 1.94 10.94
N ASP A 148 -1.03 2.63 10.11
CA ASP A 148 -1.03 4.08 9.94
C ASP A 148 -1.93 4.52 8.78
N SER A 149 -2.21 3.61 7.87
CA SER A 149 -3.06 3.82 6.71
C SER A 149 -3.71 2.52 6.25
N VAL A 150 -4.74 2.65 5.43
CA VAL A 150 -5.44 1.56 4.76
C VAL A 150 -5.57 1.86 3.27
N LEU A 151 -5.70 0.81 2.45
CA LEU A 151 -5.98 0.94 1.03
C LEU A 151 -7.49 0.92 0.80
N LEU A 152 -8.01 1.90 0.05
CA LEU A 152 -9.38 1.91 -0.45
C LEU A 152 -9.34 1.85 -1.97
N ILE A 153 -9.92 0.80 -2.57
CA ILE A 153 -9.91 0.56 -4.01
C ILE A 153 -11.22 1.05 -4.61
N VAL A 154 -11.17 2.14 -5.38
CA VAL A 154 -12.37 2.76 -5.98
C VAL A 154 -13.15 1.76 -6.86
N ALA A 155 -12.45 0.91 -7.61
CA ALA A 155 -13.05 -0.11 -8.47
C ALA A 155 -13.95 -1.11 -7.72
N SER A 156 -13.74 -1.32 -6.42
CA SER A 156 -14.48 -2.28 -5.59
C SER A 156 -15.53 -1.64 -4.69
N LEU A 157 -15.68 -0.32 -4.72
CA LEU A 157 -16.55 0.44 -3.82
C LEU A 157 -17.49 1.34 -4.61
N ASP A 158 -18.74 1.48 -4.15
CA ASP A 158 -19.59 2.57 -4.58
C ASP A 158 -19.21 3.88 -3.87
N ASP A 159 -19.75 5.00 -4.33
CA ASP A 159 -19.35 6.33 -3.84
C ASP A 159 -19.73 6.54 -2.36
N GLU A 160 -20.88 6.00 -1.94
CA GLU A 160 -21.32 6.07 -0.54
C GLU A 160 -20.36 5.29 0.38
N THR A 161 -20.05 4.06 0.04
CA THR A 161 -19.14 3.21 0.81
C THR A 161 -17.72 3.79 0.82
N LEU A 162 -17.24 4.32 -0.32
CA LEU A 162 -15.94 4.98 -0.39
C LEU A 162 -15.87 6.17 0.57
N ALA A 163 -16.88 7.04 0.57
CA ALA A 163 -16.93 8.19 1.46
C ALA A 163 -16.99 7.76 2.94
N GLN A 164 -17.82 6.78 3.28
CA GLN A 164 -17.94 6.25 4.65
C GLN A 164 -16.60 5.67 5.15
N LEU A 165 -15.94 4.85 4.35
CA LEU A 165 -14.66 4.23 4.74
C LEU A 165 -13.54 5.28 4.84
N LEU A 166 -13.54 6.30 3.99
CA LEU A 166 -12.59 7.41 4.05
C LEU A 166 -12.76 8.20 5.34
N ASP A 167 -13.97 8.60 5.67
CA ASP A 167 -14.28 9.36 6.88
C ASP A 167 -13.99 8.53 8.14
N PHE A 168 -14.44 7.29 8.19
CA PHE A 168 -14.17 6.40 9.32
C PHE A 168 -12.68 6.15 9.54
N SER A 169 -11.90 6.01 8.48
CA SER A 169 -10.44 5.89 8.59
C SER A 169 -9.82 7.14 9.23
N ARG A 170 -10.27 8.33 8.82
CA ARG A 170 -9.82 9.61 9.36
C ARG A 170 -10.20 9.80 10.84
N GLU A 171 -11.40 9.38 11.23
CA GLU A 171 -11.82 9.36 12.64
C GLU A 171 -10.87 8.53 13.52
N LEU A 172 -10.30 7.46 12.95
CA LEU A 172 -9.33 6.61 13.62
C LEU A 172 -7.87 7.10 13.49
N GLY A 173 -7.65 8.28 12.89
CA GLY A 173 -6.32 8.88 12.71
C GLY A 173 -5.51 8.34 11.54
N MET A 174 -6.16 7.68 10.58
CA MET A 174 -5.53 7.12 9.39
C MET A 174 -5.99 7.85 8.13
N GLU A 175 -5.05 8.41 7.36
CA GLU A 175 -5.37 8.91 6.01
C GLU A 175 -5.23 7.78 4.99
N PRO A 176 -6.31 7.37 4.30
CA PRO A 176 -6.26 6.27 3.35
C PRO A 176 -5.43 6.57 2.09
N LEU A 177 -4.84 5.52 1.52
CA LEU A 177 -4.39 5.49 0.14
C LEU A 177 -5.56 5.04 -0.74
N VAL A 178 -6.08 5.94 -1.57
CA VAL A 178 -7.23 5.68 -2.45
C VAL A 178 -6.73 5.28 -3.83
N GLU A 179 -6.98 4.03 -4.24
CA GLU A 179 -6.45 3.45 -5.47
C GLU A 179 -7.40 3.62 -6.64
N VAL A 180 -6.84 4.06 -7.77
CA VAL A 180 -7.54 4.28 -9.05
C VAL A 180 -6.73 3.70 -10.21
N ASN A 181 -7.42 3.32 -11.31
CA ASN A 181 -6.76 2.82 -12.51
C ASN A 181 -7.16 3.57 -13.80
N ASN A 182 -8.25 4.33 -13.79
CA ASN A 182 -8.76 5.05 -14.94
C ASN A 182 -9.30 6.44 -14.57
N ALA A 183 -9.69 7.24 -15.56
CA ALA A 183 -10.13 8.62 -15.38
C ALA A 183 -11.44 8.72 -14.56
N GLU A 184 -12.38 7.79 -14.76
CA GLU A 184 -13.63 7.76 -13.99
C GLU A 184 -13.34 7.52 -12.50
N GLU A 185 -12.53 6.52 -12.18
CA GLU A 185 -12.11 6.23 -10.81
C GLU A 185 -11.33 7.40 -10.21
N MET A 186 -10.47 8.07 -11.01
CA MET A 186 -9.72 9.25 -10.56
C MET A 186 -10.66 10.40 -10.16
N HIS A 187 -11.68 10.69 -10.95
CA HIS A 187 -12.67 11.70 -10.61
C HIS A 187 -13.43 11.34 -9.33
N ARG A 188 -13.87 10.09 -9.18
CA ARG A 188 -14.55 9.61 -7.97
C ARG A 188 -13.66 9.75 -6.73
N ALA A 189 -12.37 9.46 -6.84
CA ALA A 189 -11.42 9.65 -5.74
C ALA A 189 -11.24 11.12 -5.38
N ILE A 190 -11.14 12.01 -6.37
CA ILE A 190 -11.05 13.46 -6.16
C ILE A 190 -12.33 13.98 -5.50
N ASP A 191 -13.50 13.60 -6.00
CA ASP A 191 -14.80 14.03 -5.48
C ASP A 191 -15.05 13.53 -4.05
N SER A 192 -14.50 12.39 -3.68
CA SER A 192 -14.54 11.88 -2.30
C SER A 192 -13.66 12.69 -1.33
N GLY A 193 -12.80 13.57 -1.82
CA GLY A 193 -11.86 14.34 -1.00
C GLY A 193 -10.62 13.57 -0.58
N ALA A 194 -10.20 12.55 -1.34
CA ALA A 194 -8.98 11.81 -1.09
C ALA A 194 -7.76 12.72 -1.08
N ALA A 195 -6.94 12.65 -0.03
CA ALA A 195 -5.70 13.44 0.09
C ALA A 195 -4.48 12.70 -0.48
N ILE A 196 -4.55 11.37 -0.58
CA ILE A 196 -3.51 10.52 -1.17
C ILE A 196 -4.19 9.60 -2.18
N ILE A 197 -3.80 9.69 -3.44
CA ILE A 197 -4.33 8.86 -4.53
C ILE A 197 -3.22 8.00 -5.09
N GLY A 198 -3.43 6.68 -5.07
CA GLY A 198 -2.56 5.71 -5.71
C GLY A 198 -3.04 5.40 -7.12
N ILE A 199 -2.25 5.72 -8.13
CA ILE A 199 -2.54 5.37 -9.52
C ILE A 199 -1.92 4.01 -9.79
N ASN A 200 -2.78 2.98 -9.93
CA ASN A 200 -2.33 1.63 -10.20
C ASN A 200 -2.13 1.44 -11.71
N ASN A 201 -0.89 1.20 -12.12
CA ASN A 201 -0.54 0.88 -13.50
C ASN A 201 -1.01 -0.53 -13.91
N ARG A 202 -1.42 -1.36 -12.96
CA ARG A 202 -2.04 -2.66 -13.20
C ARG A 202 -3.56 -2.54 -13.11
N ASP A 203 -4.26 -2.94 -14.15
CA ASP A 203 -5.70 -3.15 -14.09
C ASP A 203 -5.99 -4.41 -13.26
N LEU A 204 -6.75 -4.27 -12.16
CA LEU A 204 -7.10 -5.40 -11.28
C LEU A 204 -8.10 -6.37 -11.90
N ARG A 205 -8.70 -6.05 -13.04
CA ARG A 205 -9.63 -6.91 -13.78
C ARG A 205 -8.93 -7.82 -14.78
N SER A 206 -7.92 -7.27 -15.52
CA SER A 206 -7.18 -7.98 -16.58
C SER A 206 -5.77 -8.38 -16.18
N PHE A 207 -5.19 -7.76 -15.12
CA PHE A 207 -3.78 -7.83 -14.71
C PHE A 207 -2.78 -7.19 -15.68
N ASP A 208 -3.25 -6.55 -16.74
CA ASP A 208 -2.36 -5.82 -17.65
C ASP A 208 -1.67 -4.66 -16.91
N VAL A 209 -0.39 -4.48 -17.18
CA VAL A 209 0.42 -3.38 -16.65
C VAL A 209 0.74 -2.41 -17.75
N ASP A 210 0.33 -1.16 -17.57
CA ASP A 210 0.64 -0.05 -18.46
C ASP A 210 1.19 1.13 -17.64
N LEU A 211 2.49 1.35 -17.70
CA LEU A 211 3.16 2.45 -16.98
C LEU A 211 2.67 3.83 -17.45
N GLY A 212 2.12 3.94 -18.65
CA GLY A 212 1.47 5.15 -19.15
C GLY A 212 0.20 5.54 -18.41
N THR A 213 -0.37 4.66 -17.58
CA THR A 213 -1.55 4.96 -16.77
C THR A 213 -1.30 6.14 -15.83
N THR A 214 -0.19 6.12 -15.09
CA THR A 214 0.19 7.24 -14.21
C THR A 214 0.39 8.52 -15.01
N ASP A 215 1.07 8.47 -16.14
CA ASP A 215 1.34 9.65 -16.98
C ASP A 215 0.03 10.32 -17.45
N ARG A 216 -0.98 9.52 -17.81
CA ARG A 216 -2.28 10.02 -18.26
C ARG A 216 -3.14 10.58 -17.14
N LEU A 217 -3.11 9.97 -15.96
CA LEU A 217 -4.02 10.31 -14.87
C LEU A 217 -3.48 11.38 -13.93
N ALA A 218 -2.16 11.50 -13.79
CA ALA A 218 -1.56 12.42 -12.83
C ALA A 218 -1.99 13.88 -13.05
N GLY A 219 -2.16 14.30 -14.30
CA GLY A 219 -2.59 15.65 -14.66
C GLY A 219 -4.06 15.98 -14.29
N LEU A 220 -4.87 14.98 -13.91
CA LEU A 220 -6.25 15.20 -13.48
C LEU A 220 -6.34 15.65 -12.02
N ALA A 221 -5.33 15.40 -11.21
CA ALA A 221 -5.29 15.83 -9.82
C ALA A 221 -4.93 17.30 -9.71
N SER A 222 -5.68 18.04 -8.87
CA SER A 222 -5.35 19.41 -8.51
C SER A 222 -4.34 19.46 -7.35
N GLY A 223 -3.72 20.64 -7.15
CA GLY A 223 -2.71 20.85 -6.10
C GLY A 223 -3.21 20.47 -4.69
N GLY A 224 -2.32 19.87 -3.91
CA GLY A 224 -2.59 19.41 -2.55
C GLY A 224 -2.77 17.89 -2.41
N VAL A 225 -3.22 17.19 -3.44
CA VAL A 225 -3.29 15.72 -3.48
C VAL A 225 -1.88 15.15 -3.65
N LEU A 226 -1.52 14.18 -2.80
CA LEU A 226 -0.30 13.41 -2.97
C LEU A 226 -0.58 12.22 -3.89
N LEU A 227 0.14 12.14 -5.01
CA LEU A 227 0.03 11.02 -5.94
C LEU A 227 1.11 9.98 -5.67
N ALA A 228 0.72 8.71 -5.65
CA ALA A 228 1.62 7.57 -5.63
C ALA A 228 1.42 6.72 -6.90
N ALA A 229 2.51 6.28 -7.52
CA ALA A 229 2.45 5.33 -8.61
C ALA A 229 2.60 3.90 -8.04
N LEU A 230 1.68 3.02 -8.44
CA LEU A 230 1.62 1.63 -7.98
C LEU A 230 1.81 0.68 -9.16
N SER A 231 2.49 -0.43 -8.94
CA SER A 231 2.76 -1.52 -9.88
C SER A 231 3.70 -1.18 -11.04
N GLY A 232 4.52 -2.15 -11.40
CA GLY A 232 5.41 -2.09 -12.55
C GLY A 232 6.71 -1.30 -12.34
N ILE A 233 7.01 -0.89 -11.11
CA ILE A 233 8.21 -0.12 -10.76
C ILE A 233 9.33 -1.10 -10.37
N SER A 234 10.48 -1.00 -11.01
CA SER A 234 11.63 -1.84 -10.71
C SER A 234 12.97 -1.11 -10.74
N THR A 235 13.07 0.02 -11.43
CA THR A 235 14.31 0.76 -11.66
C THR A 235 14.21 2.21 -11.22
N ARG A 236 15.36 2.85 -11.01
CA ARG A 236 15.43 4.30 -10.77
C ARG A 236 14.80 5.11 -11.92
N ALA A 237 14.97 4.66 -13.16
CA ALA A 237 14.37 5.30 -14.33
C ALA A 237 12.83 5.31 -14.27
N ASP A 238 12.21 4.22 -13.77
CA ASP A 238 10.76 4.19 -13.54
C ASP A 238 10.34 5.24 -12.51
N VAL A 239 11.09 5.36 -11.41
CA VAL A 239 10.84 6.36 -10.36
C VAL A 239 10.94 7.78 -10.92
N GLU A 240 11.96 8.08 -11.70
CA GLU A 240 12.16 9.39 -12.34
C GLU A 240 11.05 9.73 -13.33
N ARG A 241 10.56 8.73 -14.09
CA ARG A 241 9.40 8.89 -14.96
C ARG A 241 8.17 9.34 -14.18
N PHE A 242 7.84 8.67 -13.09
CA PHE A 242 6.65 9.00 -12.29
C PHE A 242 6.82 10.30 -11.51
N GLN A 243 8.05 10.62 -11.07
CA GLN A 243 8.35 11.92 -10.51
C GLN A 243 8.08 13.04 -11.54
N ALA A 244 8.53 12.87 -12.78
CA ALA A 244 8.28 13.83 -13.87
C ALA A 244 6.78 13.97 -14.18
N ALA A 245 5.99 12.91 -14.01
CA ALA A 245 4.52 12.94 -14.16
C ALA A 245 3.81 13.63 -12.98
N GLY A 246 4.49 13.92 -11.86
CA GLY A 246 3.92 14.59 -10.70
C GLY A 246 3.67 13.70 -9.48
N ALA A 247 4.06 12.43 -9.51
CA ALA A 247 3.99 11.57 -8.34
C ALA A 247 5.01 12.00 -7.27
N GLY A 248 4.60 11.90 -6.00
CA GLY A 248 5.47 12.13 -4.83
C GLY A 248 5.86 10.85 -4.10
N ALA A 249 5.30 9.72 -4.51
CA ALA A 249 5.61 8.40 -3.95
C ALA A 249 5.49 7.30 -5.02
N VAL A 250 6.19 6.19 -4.78
CA VAL A 250 6.04 4.93 -5.52
C VAL A 250 5.81 3.79 -4.54
N LEU A 251 4.98 2.81 -4.92
CA LEU A 251 4.81 1.57 -4.19
C LEU A 251 5.44 0.44 -5.00
N VAL A 252 6.41 -0.25 -4.39
CA VAL A 252 7.25 -1.25 -5.04
C VAL A 252 7.17 -2.56 -4.27
N GLY A 253 6.79 -3.63 -4.93
CA GLY A 253 6.61 -4.95 -4.30
C GLY A 253 7.51 -6.01 -4.93
N GLU A 254 7.14 -6.54 -6.09
CA GLU A 254 7.77 -7.73 -6.69
C GLU A 254 9.30 -7.60 -6.81
N SER A 255 9.79 -6.49 -7.35
CA SER A 255 11.24 -6.30 -7.54
C SER A 255 12.01 -6.28 -6.22
N LEU A 256 11.42 -5.73 -5.15
CA LEU A 256 12.03 -5.72 -3.82
C LEU A 256 11.97 -7.10 -3.14
N MET A 257 10.90 -7.86 -3.36
CA MET A 257 10.77 -9.23 -2.86
C MET A 257 11.78 -10.19 -3.48
N LEU A 258 12.14 -9.96 -4.74
CA LEU A 258 13.11 -10.77 -5.50
C LEU A 258 14.56 -10.28 -5.38
N ALA A 259 14.77 -9.12 -4.74
CA ALA A 259 16.10 -8.54 -4.59
C ALA A 259 16.94 -9.31 -3.55
N ASP A 260 18.21 -9.54 -3.86
CA ASP A 260 19.18 -10.08 -2.90
C ASP A 260 19.41 -9.11 -1.73
N ASP A 261 19.51 -7.82 -2.03
CA ASP A 261 19.59 -6.73 -1.06
C ASP A 261 18.51 -5.67 -1.30
N PRO A 262 17.31 -5.85 -0.74
CA PRO A 262 16.22 -4.89 -0.91
C PRO A 262 16.50 -3.53 -0.25
N ALA A 263 17.34 -3.47 0.79
CA ALA A 263 17.71 -2.20 1.39
C ALA A 263 18.56 -1.35 0.43
N ALA A 264 19.56 -1.95 -0.23
CA ALA A 264 20.34 -1.30 -1.25
C ALA A 264 19.48 -0.86 -2.45
N GLN A 265 18.56 -1.71 -2.89
CA GLN A 265 17.67 -1.37 -4.00
C GLN A 265 16.73 -0.19 -3.65
N ILE A 266 16.21 -0.11 -2.43
CA ILE A 266 15.43 1.06 -1.97
C ILE A 266 16.29 2.32 -2.03
N GLY A 267 17.55 2.27 -1.59
CA GLY A 267 18.49 3.39 -1.72
C GLY A 267 18.68 3.84 -3.17
N GLU A 268 18.83 2.90 -4.09
CA GLU A 268 18.92 3.17 -5.53
C GLU A 268 17.63 3.82 -6.07
N LEU A 269 16.46 3.27 -5.76
CA LEU A 269 15.18 3.83 -6.17
C LEU A 269 14.97 5.26 -5.66
N ARG A 270 15.44 5.57 -4.44
CA ARG A 270 15.39 6.91 -3.86
C ARG A 270 16.42 7.87 -4.47
N GLY A 271 17.42 7.36 -5.19
CA GLY A 271 18.55 8.16 -5.69
C GLY A 271 19.55 8.54 -4.61
N THR A 272 19.57 7.82 -3.49
CA THR A 272 20.57 7.97 -2.44
C THR A 272 21.68 6.97 -2.67
N HIS A 273 22.71 7.34 -3.42
CA HIS A 273 23.92 6.51 -3.56
C HIS A 273 24.69 6.53 -2.24
N VAL A 274 24.86 5.39 -1.60
CA VAL A 274 25.95 5.19 -0.68
C VAL A 274 27.21 5.09 -1.55
N SER A 275 27.94 6.19 -1.70
CA SER A 275 29.29 6.15 -2.24
C SER A 275 30.12 5.29 -1.30
N LEU A 276 30.37 4.04 -1.70
CA LEU A 276 31.47 3.28 -1.14
C LEU A 276 32.74 4.00 -1.58
N SER A 277 33.23 4.90 -0.73
CA SER A 277 34.58 5.44 -0.89
C SER A 277 35.55 4.27 -0.68
N THR A 278 35.98 3.68 -1.79
CA THR A 278 37.19 2.88 -1.82
C THR A 278 38.35 3.83 -1.56
N THR A 279 38.70 3.99 -0.28
CA THR A 279 40.04 4.49 0.07
C THR A 279 41.03 3.42 -0.38
N HIS A 280 41.55 3.60 -1.58
CA HIS A 280 42.81 3.00 -1.96
C HIS A 280 43.88 3.68 -1.12
N ASP A 281 44.24 3.03 -0.03
CA ASP A 281 45.46 3.35 0.70
C ASP A 281 46.63 2.84 -0.15
N SER A 282 47.17 3.77 -0.95
CA SER A 282 48.43 3.53 -1.66
C SER A 282 49.54 3.90 -0.69
N ALA A 283 49.98 2.92 0.10
CA ALA A 283 51.25 3.01 0.80
C ALA A 283 52.40 2.82 -0.23
N VAL A 284 53.23 3.83 -0.37
CA VAL A 284 54.61 3.74 -0.85
C VAL A 284 55.51 4.03 0.32
#